data_1027d88dd7f709047db59154ccf7fe77
#
_entry.id   1027d88dd7f709047db59154ccf7fe77
#
_cell.length_a   1.000
_cell.length_b   1.000
_cell.length_c   1.000
_cell.angle_alpha   90.00
_cell.angle_beta   90.00
_cell.angle_gamma   90.00
#
_symmetry.space_group_name_H-M   'P 1'
#
loop_
_entity.id
_entity.type
_entity.pdbx_description
1 polymer ?
#
loop_
_entity_poly.entity_id
_entity_poly.type
_entity_poly.pdbx_seq_one_letter_code
_entity_poly.pdbx_strand_id
1 'polypeptide(L)'
;MNYCEVLEYYNRCRNYSLIYKNSNHEKCAYEIPVNTEMGYIEIYITKNLGQDIATDAVLTIYVNKDGNPIPVISLSPTQNPTIIELPIAHPQGTLVEGPEYFFTPYSLTIENEGYYRIVTQNIRLFPGITAIFFYNLNQMISGEPGREEITIFPPHPRDEI
;
A
#
# COMPACT_ATOMS: atom_id res chain seq x y z
N MET A 1 23.94 -13.70 23.59
CA MET A 1 22.56 -13.83 23.04
C MET A 1 22.71 -13.90 21.53
N ASN A 2 22.29 -14.98 20.89
CA ASN A 2 22.37 -15.10 19.44
C ASN A 2 21.12 -14.44 18.80
N TYR A 3 21.13 -14.26 17.49
CA TYR A 3 20.06 -13.55 16.78
C TYR A 3 18.68 -14.22 16.95
N CYS A 4 18.65 -15.56 17.06
CA CYS A 4 17.44 -16.32 17.31
C CYS A 4 16.86 -16.07 18.71
N GLU A 5 17.71 -15.92 19.74
CA GLU A 5 17.27 -15.63 21.12
C GLU A 5 16.66 -14.24 21.25
N VAL A 6 17.18 -13.26 20.52
CA VAL A 6 16.62 -11.89 20.48
C VAL A 6 15.24 -11.88 19.83
N LEU A 7 15.07 -12.62 18.73
CA LEU A 7 13.78 -12.75 18.05
C LEU A 7 12.75 -13.54 18.85
N GLU A 8 13.17 -14.57 19.57
CA GLU A 8 12.28 -15.33 20.47
C GLU A 8 11.76 -14.46 21.62
N TYR A 9 12.61 -13.57 22.15
CA TYR A 9 12.20 -12.56 23.13
C TYR A 9 11.18 -11.57 22.56
N TYR A 10 11.43 -11.06 21.34
CA TYR A 10 10.52 -10.15 20.64
C TYR A 10 9.16 -10.78 20.33
N ASN A 11 9.15 -12.05 19.91
CA ASN A 11 7.93 -12.78 19.58
C ASN A 11 7.09 -13.14 20.82
N ARG A 12 7.70 -13.43 21.97
CA ARG A 12 6.99 -13.61 23.25
C ARG A 12 6.26 -12.36 23.70
N CYS A 13 6.84 -11.19 23.44
CA CYS A 13 6.22 -9.91 23.79
C CYS A 13 5.04 -9.54 22.90
N ARG A 14 4.87 -10.19 21.72
CA ARG A 14 3.86 -9.83 20.71
C ARG A 14 2.90 -10.96 20.33
N ASN A 15 2.83 -12.08 21.06
CA ASN A 15 1.95 -13.23 20.76
C ASN A 15 2.17 -13.89 19.37
N TYR A 16 3.40 -14.00 18.89
CA TYR A 16 3.73 -14.73 17.68
C TYR A 16 4.06 -16.19 17.96
N SER A 17 3.56 -17.12 17.13
CA SER A 17 3.90 -18.53 17.19
C SER A 17 5.11 -18.84 16.28
N LEU A 18 6.14 -19.46 16.85
CA LEU A 18 7.29 -19.97 16.11
C LEU A 18 7.08 -21.45 15.77
N ILE A 19 7.20 -21.80 14.50
CA ILE A 19 7.21 -23.21 14.08
C ILE A 19 8.65 -23.59 13.76
N TYR A 20 9.22 -24.51 14.59
CA TYR A 20 10.53 -25.10 14.34
C TYR A 20 10.36 -26.32 13.40
N LYS A 21 11.01 -26.31 12.25
CA LYS A 21 11.25 -27.53 11.47
C LYS A 21 12.66 -28.03 11.73
N ASN A 22 12.77 -29.19 12.41
CA ASN A 22 14.02 -29.90 12.58
C ASN A 22 14.47 -30.50 11.25
N SER A 23 15.46 -29.93 10.62
CA SER A 23 16.29 -30.59 9.62
C SER A 23 17.73 -30.11 9.81
N ASN A 24 18.71 -31.02 9.70
CA ASN A 24 20.11 -30.95 10.08
C ASN A 24 20.96 -29.77 9.53
N HIS A 25 20.36 -28.67 9.18
CA HIS A 25 20.95 -27.35 9.05
C HIS A 25 19.92 -26.37 9.64
N GLU A 26 20.29 -25.78 10.79
CA GLU A 26 19.51 -24.75 11.48
C GLU A 26 19.31 -23.51 10.60
N LYS A 27 18.39 -23.60 9.66
CA LYS A 27 17.76 -22.43 9.06
C LYS A 27 16.51 -22.15 9.90
N CYS A 28 16.56 -21.13 10.75
CA CYS A 28 15.35 -20.56 11.31
C CYS A 28 14.44 -20.16 10.15
N ALA A 29 13.42 -20.99 9.85
CA ALA A 29 12.38 -20.61 8.90
C ALA A 29 11.45 -19.64 9.65
N TYR A 30 11.57 -18.36 9.36
CA TYR A 30 10.65 -17.37 9.88
C TYR A 30 9.35 -17.46 9.08
N GLU A 31 8.26 -17.83 9.71
CA GLU A 31 6.97 -17.34 9.28
C GLU A 31 6.90 -15.89 9.75
N ILE A 32 7.06 -14.96 8.81
CA ILE A 32 6.82 -13.55 9.08
C ILE A 32 5.36 -13.46 9.49
N PRO A 33 5.04 -13.01 10.72
CA PRO A 33 3.66 -12.87 11.12
C PRO A 33 3.01 -11.87 10.17
N VAL A 34 2.04 -12.34 9.41
CA VAL A 34 1.21 -11.43 8.61
C VAL A 34 0.46 -10.59 9.61
N ASN A 35 0.87 -9.33 9.74
CA ASN A 35 0.15 -8.40 10.59
C ASN A 35 -1.24 -8.23 9.98
N THR A 36 -2.27 -8.74 10.67
CA THR A 36 -3.67 -8.67 10.26
C THR A 36 -4.31 -7.34 10.58
N GLU A 37 -3.56 -6.39 11.16
CA GLU A 37 -4.05 -5.05 11.40
C GLU A 37 -4.37 -4.35 10.09
N MET A 38 -5.44 -3.57 10.13
CA MET A 38 -5.98 -2.86 8.98
C MET A 38 -5.67 -1.37 9.08
N GLY A 39 -5.45 -0.74 7.94
CA GLY A 39 -5.42 0.70 7.76
C GLY A 39 -6.46 1.11 6.71
N TYR A 40 -6.71 2.40 6.61
CA TYR A 40 -7.75 2.94 5.74
C TYR A 40 -7.17 3.95 4.77
N ILE A 41 -7.70 3.95 3.54
CA ILE A 41 -7.45 4.99 2.55
C ILE A 41 -8.79 5.64 2.24
N GLU A 42 -8.85 6.95 2.41
CA GLU A 42 -9.98 7.79 2.04
C GLU A 42 -9.60 8.63 0.83
N ILE A 43 -10.32 8.47 -0.28
CA ILE A 43 -9.94 9.02 -1.58
C ILE A 43 -11.04 9.93 -2.10
N TYR A 44 -10.69 11.18 -2.37
CA TYR A 44 -11.51 12.16 -3.05
C TYR A 44 -11.03 12.29 -4.49
N ILE A 45 -11.90 12.00 -5.47
CA ILE A 45 -11.58 12.13 -6.89
C ILE A 45 -12.53 13.13 -7.53
N THR A 46 -11.96 14.21 -8.04
CA THR A 46 -12.69 15.28 -8.72
C THR A 46 -12.13 15.52 -10.12
N LYS A 47 -12.91 16.18 -10.97
CA LYS A 47 -12.52 16.68 -12.28
C LYS A 47 -13.01 18.11 -12.48
N ASN A 48 -12.63 18.75 -13.57
CA ASN A 48 -13.02 20.11 -13.89
C ASN A 48 -12.69 21.12 -12.76
N LEU A 49 -11.44 21.09 -12.28
CA LEU A 49 -10.97 21.96 -11.18
C LEU A 49 -11.75 21.76 -9.86
N GLY A 50 -12.12 20.54 -9.58
CA GLY A 50 -12.81 20.19 -8.33
C GLY A 50 -14.33 20.40 -8.35
N GLN A 51 -14.92 20.78 -9.48
CA GLN A 51 -16.34 21.05 -9.57
C GLN A 51 -17.20 19.79 -9.68
N ASP A 52 -16.66 18.75 -10.33
CA ASP A 52 -17.40 17.51 -10.57
C ASP A 52 -16.74 16.33 -9.87
N ILE A 53 -17.55 15.39 -9.38
CA ILE A 53 -17.10 14.11 -8.88
C ILE A 53 -16.80 13.18 -10.06
N ALA A 54 -15.65 12.52 -10.04
CA ALA A 54 -15.23 11.59 -11.12
C ALA A 54 -15.73 10.16 -10.84
N THR A 55 -17.04 9.93 -10.92
CA THR A 55 -17.66 8.60 -10.70
C THR A 55 -17.41 7.62 -11.86
N ASP A 56 -16.97 8.10 -13.00
CA ASP A 56 -16.59 7.35 -14.20
C ASP A 56 -15.10 6.97 -14.23
N ALA A 57 -14.33 7.38 -13.22
CA ALA A 57 -12.94 6.98 -13.08
C ALA A 57 -12.80 5.51 -12.66
N VAL A 58 -11.69 4.89 -13.03
CA VAL A 58 -11.27 3.57 -12.52
C VAL A 58 -10.13 3.78 -11.54
N LEU A 59 -10.37 3.39 -10.30
CA LEU A 59 -9.38 3.38 -9.23
C LEU A 59 -8.83 1.98 -9.08
N THR A 60 -7.52 1.80 -9.16
CA THR A 60 -6.87 0.51 -8.92
C THR A 60 -5.75 0.65 -7.89
N ILE A 61 -5.77 -0.22 -6.89
CA ILE A 61 -4.72 -0.30 -5.86
C ILE A 61 -3.90 -1.56 -6.12
N TYR A 62 -2.58 -1.40 -6.02
CA TYR A 62 -1.59 -2.44 -6.28
C TYR A 62 -0.68 -2.65 -5.09
N VAL A 63 -0.14 -3.86 -5.00
CA VAL A 63 1.07 -4.17 -4.24
C VAL A 63 2.16 -4.62 -5.20
N ASN A 64 3.42 -4.43 -4.84
CA ASN A 64 4.55 -4.94 -5.61
C ASN A 64 5.04 -6.25 -5.02
N LYS A 65 5.28 -7.24 -5.90
CA LYS A 65 5.99 -8.47 -5.56
C LYS A 65 7.10 -8.71 -6.57
N ASP A 66 8.33 -8.72 -6.09
CA ASP A 66 9.52 -8.95 -6.93
C ASP A 66 9.59 -8.01 -8.15
N GLY A 67 9.19 -6.74 -7.95
CA GLY A 67 9.16 -5.73 -9.01
C GLY A 67 7.92 -5.75 -9.91
N ASN A 68 7.00 -6.71 -9.71
CA ASN A 68 5.79 -6.82 -10.50
C ASN A 68 4.59 -6.24 -9.73
N PRO A 69 3.81 -5.32 -10.33
CA PRO A 69 2.60 -4.80 -9.72
C PRO A 69 1.48 -5.85 -9.78
N ILE A 70 0.87 -6.13 -8.63
CA ILE A 70 -0.27 -7.04 -8.49
C ILE A 70 -1.48 -6.21 -8.06
N PRO A 71 -2.56 -6.17 -8.86
CA PRO A 71 -3.76 -5.44 -8.48
C PRO A 71 -4.47 -6.17 -7.32
N VAL A 72 -4.81 -5.42 -6.28
CA VAL A 72 -5.52 -5.91 -5.09
C VAL A 72 -6.98 -5.53 -5.12
N ILE A 73 -7.26 -4.30 -5.57
CA ILE A 73 -8.60 -3.74 -5.71
C ILE A 73 -8.66 -2.94 -7.00
N SER A 74 -9.72 -3.12 -7.78
CA SER A 74 -10.07 -2.26 -8.90
C SER A 74 -11.57 -1.98 -8.85
N LEU A 75 -11.94 -0.71 -8.84
CA LEU A 75 -13.34 -0.28 -8.74
C LEU A 75 -13.57 1.07 -9.42
N SER A 76 -14.83 1.34 -9.78
CA SER A 76 -15.27 2.68 -10.12
C SER A 76 -15.95 3.33 -8.91
N PRO A 77 -15.51 4.51 -8.47
CA PRO A 77 -16.07 5.20 -7.31
C PRO A 77 -17.56 5.49 -7.50
N THR A 78 -18.39 5.05 -6.58
CA THR A 78 -19.83 5.36 -6.58
C THR A 78 -20.18 6.53 -5.64
N GLN A 79 -19.24 6.90 -4.80
CA GLN A 79 -19.34 7.98 -3.82
C GLN A 79 -18.01 8.70 -3.67
N ASN A 80 -18.05 9.92 -3.18
CA ASN A 80 -16.88 10.73 -2.89
C ASN A 80 -16.99 11.33 -1.49
N PRO A 81 -16.18 10.92 -0.52
CA PRO A 81 -15.01 10.06 -0.67
C PRO A 81 -15.33 8.57 -0.85
N THR A 82 -14.38 7.84 -1.44
CA THR A 82 -14.32 6.38 -1.44
C THR A 82 -13.40 5.94 -0.31
N ILE A 83 -13.89 5.09 0.59
CA ILE A 83 -13.11 4.56 1.72
C ILE A 83 -12.79 3.09 1.44
N ILE A 84 -11.52 2.74 1.56
CA ILE A 84 -11.00 1.38 1.32
C ILE A 84 -10.20 0.94 2.55
N GLU A 85 -10.54 -0.23 3.05
CA GLU A 85 -9.82 -0.90 4.13
C GLU A 85 -8.82 -1.91 3.53
N LEU A 86 -7.57 -1.87 4.00
CA LEU A 86 -6.49 -2.72 3.50
C LEU A 86 -5.62 -3.20 4.67
N PRO A 87 -5.09 -4.45 4.59
CA PRO A 87 -4.13 -4.93 5.58
C PRO A 87 -2.83 -4.11 5.51
N ILE A 88 -2.23 -3.83 6.66
CA ILE A 88 -0.94 -3.13 6.70
C ILE A 88 0.14 -3.94 6.01
N ALA A 89 0.17 -5.25 6.23
CA ALA A 89 1.04 -6.21 5.58
C ALA A 89 0.22 -7.10 4.64
N HIS A 90 0.25 -6.80 3.35
CA HIS A 90 -0.52 -7.57 2.37
C HIS A 90 0.20 -8.87 1.99
N PRO A 91 -0.48 -10.05 2.02
CA PRO A 91 0.16 -11.36 1.80
C PRO A 91 0.76 -11.54 0.40
N GLN A 92 0.28 -10.79 -0.58
CA GLN A 92 0.79 -10.83 -1.96
C GLN A 92 1.85 -9.76 -2.25
N GLY A 93 2.12 -8.85 -1.31
CA GLY A 93 3.07 -7.77 -1.50
C GLY A 93 4.44 -8.07 -0.91
N THR A 94 5.44 -7.32 -1.35
CA THR A 94 6.76 -7.32 -0.70
C THR A 94 6.62 -6.69 0.68
N LEU A 95 7.09 -7.40 1.70
CA LEU A 95 7.12 -6.90 3.06
C LEU A 95 8.37 -6.05 3.28
N VAL A 96 8.17 -4.91 3.87
CA VAL A 96 9.23 -3.99 4.31
C VAL A 96 9.25 -3.97 5.83
N GLU A 97 10.44 -4.06 6.39
CA GLU A 97 10.63 -3.95 7.84
C GLU A 97 10.54 -2.48 8.25
N GLY A 98 9.61 -2.18 9.14
CA GLY A 98 9.52 -0.88 9.80
C GLY A 98 9.93 -0.99 11.27
N PRO A 99 10.11 0.15 11.98
CA PRO A 99 10.57 0.17 13.37
C PRO A 99 9.66 -0.59 14.34
N GLU A 100 8.37 -0.69 14.03
CA GLU A 100 7.38 -1.27 14.94
C GLU A 100 6.72 -2.53 14.37
N TYR A 101 6.61 -2.63 13.02
CA TYR A 101 5.92 -3.74 12.33
C TYR A 101 6.36 -3.83 10.86
N PHE A 102 6.16 -5.01 10.28
CA PHE A 102 6.29 -5.19 8.84
C PHE A 102 5.07 -4.59 8.13
N PHE A 103 5.29 -3.96 7.00
CA PHE A 103 4.23 -3.38 6.17
C PHE A 103 4.47 -3.66 4.69
N THR A 104 3.44 -3.46 3.89
CA THR A 104 3.52 -3.50 2.43
C THR A 104 3.27 -2.10 1.88
N PRO A 105 4.18 -1.53 1.08
CA PRO A 105 3.91 -0.30 0.35
C PRO A 105 2.86 -0.55 -0.74
N TYR A 106 1.82 0.28 -0.76
CA TYR A 106 0.81 0.25 -1.79
C TYR A 106 1.10 1.27 -2.88
N SER A 107 0.58 1.02 -4.08
CA SER A 107 0.51 1.98 -5.17
C SER A 107 -0.94 2.10 -5.63
N LEU A 108 -1.30 3.26 -6.13
CA LEU A 108 -2.64 3.58 -6.57
C LEU A 108 -2.58 4.20 -7.96
N THR A 109 -3.51 3.83 -8.83
CA THR A 109 -3.72 4.49 -10.11
C THR A 109 -5.16 4.94 -10.24
N ILE A 110 -5.36 6.08 -10.89
CA ILE A 110 -6.66 6.60 -11.27
C ILE A 110 -6.65 6.86 -12.76
N GLU A 111 -7.58 6.25 -13.47
CA GLU A 111 -7.75 6.35 -14.90
C GLU A 111 -9.15 6.86 -15.24
N ASN A 112 -9.23 7.81 -16.15
CA ASN A 112 -10.49 8.31 -16.70
C ASN A 112 -10.26 8.70 -18.17
N GLU A 113 -11.21 8.39 -19.05
CA GLU A 113 -11.11 8.70 -20.46
C GLU A 113 -11.02 10.23 -20.69
N GLY A 114 -10.02 10.67 -21.44
CA GLY A 114 -9.77 12.08 -21.72
C GLY A 114 -9.00 12.83 -20.65
N TYR A 115 -8.54 12.15 -19.58
CA TYR A 115 -7.76 12.74 -18.49
C TYR A 115 -6.39 12.07 -18.37
N TYR A 116 -5.41 12.79 -17.84
CA TYR A 116 -4.12 12.20 -17.52
C TYR A 116 -4.27 11.16 -16.42
N ARG A 117 -3.57 10.05 -16.58
CA ARG A 117 -3.51 8.99 -15.56
C ARG A 117 -2.74 9.51 -14.34
N ILE A 118 -3.31 9.31 -13.16
CA ILE A 118 -2.65 9.59 -11.89
C ILE A 118 -2.04 8.31 -11.34
N VAL A 119 -0.80 8.39 -10.88
CA VAL A 119 -0.08 7.29 -10.23
C VAL A 119 0.48 7.78 -8.91
N THR A 120 0.11 7.12 -7.81
CA THR A 120 0.69 7.40 -6.49
C THR A 120 1.38 6.14 -6.00
N GLN A 121 2.63 6.27 -5.57
CA GLN A 121 3.46 5.14 -5.16
C GLN A 121 3.94 5.30 -3.71
N ASN A 122 4.33 4.16 -3.12
CA ASN A 122 4.89 4.08 -1.79
C ASN A 122 3.94 4.57 -0.69
N ILE A 123 2.65 4.21 -0.80
CA ILE A 123 1.65 4.51 0.23
C ILE A 123 1.84 3.52 1.37
N ARG A 124 2.23 4.02 2.54
CA ARG A 124 2.29 3.25 3.77
C ARG A 124 1.01 3.44 4.59
N LEU A 125 0.44 2.35 5.05
CA LEU A 125 -0.70 2.37 5.97
C LEU A 125 -0.25 2.16 7.41
N PHE A 126 -0.99 2.74 8.34
CA PHE A 126 -0.77 2.62 9.77
C PHE A 126 -1.99 2.01 10.45
N PRO A 127 -1.81 1.23 11.53
CA PRO A 127 -2.90 0.55 12.22
C PRO A 127 -4.01 1.50 12.67
N GLY A 128 -5.24 1.24 12.20
CA GLY A 128 -6.42 2.02 12.57
C GLY A 128 -6.42 3.49 12.13
N ILE A 129 -5.46 3.88 11.27
CA ILE A 129 -5.35 5.27 10.79
C ILE A 129 -5.85 5.36 9.37
N THR A 130 -6.55 6.45 9.05
CA THR A 130 -7.03 6.79 7.71
C THR A 130 -6.04 7.73 7.03
N ALA A 131 -5.47 7.29 5.91
CA ALA A 131 -4.71 8.14 5.01
C ALA A 131 -5.67 8.82 4.02
N ILE A 132 -5.65 10.14 3.93
CA ILE A 132 -6.59 10.91 3.13
C ILE A 132 -5.88 11.48 1.90
N PHE A 133 -6.46 11.25 0.72
CA PHE A 133 -5.94 11.69 -0.56
C PHE A 133 -6.97 12.50 -1.35
N PHE A 134 -6.51 13.59 -1.94
CA PHE A 134 -7.30 14.45 -2.82
C PHE A 134 -6.68 14.44 -4.21
N TYR A 135 -7.44 13.99 -5.20
CA TYR A 135 -7.04 13.97 -6.60
C TYR A 135 -7.99 14.82 -7.44
N ASN A 136 -7.41 15.68 -8.26
CA ASN A 136 -8.14 16.39 -9.30
C ASN A 136 -7.62 15.95 -10.66
N LEU A 137 -8.47 15.35 -11.48
CA LEU A 137 -8.12 14.87 -12.79
C LEU A 137 -7.92 16.04 -13.74
N ASN A 138 -6.76 16.10 -14.39
CA ASN A 138 -6.42 17.09 -15.37
C ASN A 138 -6.70 16.57 -16.79
N GLN A 139 -7.48 17.34 -17.57
CA GLN A 139 -7.87 16.95 -18.92
C GLN A 139 -6.64 16.88 -19.83
N MET A 140 -6.59 15.84 -20.68
CA MET A 140 -5.52 15.72 -21.68
C MET A 140 -5.61 16.84 -22.71
N ILE A 141 -4.45 17.39 -23.06
CA ILE A 141 -4.33 18.37 -24.12
C ILE A 141 -4.28 17.61 -25.45
N SER A 142 -5.11 17.99 -26.41
CA SER A 142 -5.16 17.36 -27.73
C SER A 142 -3.79 17.43 -28.43
N GLY A 143 -3.25 16.26 -28.81
CA GLY A 143 -1.98 16.14 -29.51
C GLY A 143 -0.75 15.89 -28.61
N GLU A 144 -0.89 15.87 -27.29
CA GLU A 144 0.16 15.39 -26.39
C GLU A 144 0.06 13.87 -26.18
N PRO A 145 1.20 13.14 -26.19
CA PRO A 145 1.20 11.74 -25.78
C PRO A 145 0.75 11.63 -24.32
N GLY A 146 0.05 10.55 -23.99
CA GLY A 146 -0.47 10.31 -22.66
C GLY A 146 0.62 10.49 -21.58
N ARG A 147 0.50 11.56 -20.80
CA ARG A 147 1.37 11.88 -19.67
C ARG A 147 0.78 11.28 -18.40
N GLU A 148 1.63 10.70 -17.59
CA GLU A 148 1.26 10.26 -16.24
C GLU A 148 1.62 11.35 -15.21
N GLU A 149 0.72 11.60 -14.28
CA GLU A 149 1.01 12.44 -13.11
C GLU A 149 1.44 11.52 -11.97
N ILE A 150 2.74 11.48 -11.69
CA ILE A 150 3.34 10.54 -10.74
C ILE A 150 3.67 11.26 -9.44
N THR A 151 3.15 10.76 -8.33
CA THR A 151 3.52 11.15 -6.98
C THR A 151 4.15 9.96 -6.27
N ILE A 152 5.36 10.14 -5.73
CA ILE A 152 6.06 9.13 -4.94
C ILE A 152 6.22 9.67 -3.52
N PHE A 153 5.64 8.99 -2.54
CA PHE A 153 5.87 9.34 -1.14
C PHE A 153 7.27 8.90 -0.72
N PRO A 154 8.03 9.76 -0.04
CA PRO A 154 9.29 9.36 0.57
C PRO A 154 9.04 8.31 1.65
N PRO A 155 10.04 7.49 2.00
CA PRO A 155 9.98 6.64 3.17
C PRO A 155 9.62 7.48 4.41
N HIS A 156 8.91 6.87 5.35
CA HIS A 156 8.60 7.56 6.59
C HIS A 156 9.91 7.81 7.36
N PRO A 157 10.13 8.98 7.97
CA PRO A 157 11.39 9.30 8.68
C PRO A 157 11.80 8.30 9.76
N ARG A 158 10.84 7.54 10.32
CA ARG A 158 11.12 6.45 11.27
C ARG A 158 11.63 5.17 10.60
N ASP A 159 11.56 5.04 9.29
CA ASP A 159 12.02 3.87 8.54
C ASP A 159 13.47 4.02 8.06
N GLU A 160 14.08 5.20 8.25
CA GLU A 160 15.45 5.54 7.82
C GLU A 160 16.50 5.31 8.91
N ILE A 161 16.23 4.45 9.90
CA ILE A 161 17.17 4.15 11.01
C ILE A 161 17.93 2.87 10.75
#